data_222841948ed2c1f8801a4376033569a6
#
_entry.id   222841948ed2c1f8801a4376033569a6
#
_cell.length_a   1.000
_cell.length_b   1.000
_cell.length_c   1.000
_cell.angle_alpha   90.00
_cell.angle_beta   90.00
_cell.angle_gamma   90.00
#
_symmetry.space_group_name_H-M   'P 1'
#
loop_
_entity.id
_entity.type
_entity.pdbx_description
1 polymer ?
#
loop_
_entity_poly.entity_id
_entity_poly.type
_entity_poly.pdbx_seq_one_letter_code
_entity_poly.pdbx_strand_id
1 'polypeptide(L)' 'MDEKLRILLCEDDENLGMLLREYLQAKGYSAELYPDGEAGFKAFLKNKYDLCVFDVMMPK' A
#
# COMPACT_ATOMS: atom_id res chain seq x y z
N MET A 1 1.09 22.85 -5.20
CA MET A 1 0.46 21.93 -5.30
C MET A 1 0.87 20.83 -4.59
N ASP A 2 0.17 20.22 -4.05
CA ASP A 2 0.51 19.28 -3.17
C ASP A 2 0.38 17.95 -3.75
N GLU A 3 1.46 17.43 -4.21
CA GLU A 3 1.44 16.09 -4.67
C GLU A 3 1.66 15.20 -3.49
N LYS A 4 0.72 14.34 -3.24
CA LYS A 4 0.85 13.38 -2.17
C LYS A 4 1.82 12.30 -2.57
N LEU A 5 2.61 11.84 -1.62
CA LEU A 5 3.44 10.67 -1.84
C LEU A 5 2.53 9.46 -2.01
N ARG A 6 2.85 8.64 -2.98
CA ARG A 6 2.04 7.46 -3.27
C ARG A 6 2.68 6.23 -2.65
N ILE A 7 1.90 5.53 -1.85
CA ILE A 7 2.38 4.37 -1.11
C ILE A 7 1.62 3.14 -1.56
N LEU A 8 2.36 2.10 -1.91
CA LEU A 8 1.79 0.80 -2.23
C LEU A 8 1.86 -0.03 -0.97
N LEU A 9 0.71 -0.47 -0.49
CA LEU A 9 0.63 -1.21 0.76
C LEU A 9 0.13 -2.62 0.47
N CYS A 10 0.89 -3.62 0.88
CA CYS A 10 0.50 -5.02 0.70
C CYS A 10 0.31 -5.64 2.07
N GLU A 11 -0.89 -6.13 2.32
CA GLU A 11 -1.23 -6.72 3.61
C GLU A 11 -2.35 -7.72 3.41
N ASP A 12 -2.13 -8.97 3.83
CA ASP A 12 -3.14 -10.00 3.62
C ASP A 12 -4.23 -9.97 4.70
N ASP A 13 -3.98 -9.31 5.82
CA ASP A 13 -5.02 -9.13 6.82
C ASP A 13 -5.82 -7.90 6.43
N GLU A 14 -7.04 -8.13 5.97
CA GLU A 14 -7.85 -7.06 5.44
C GLU A 14 -8.13 -5.96 6.46
N ASN A 15 -8.40 -6.34 7.69
CA ASN A 15 -8.69 -5.35 8.71
C ASN A 15 -7.47 -4.50 9.03
N LEU A 16 -6.33 -5.14 9.18
CA LEU A 16 -5.10 -4.42 9.46
C LEU A 16 -4.72 -3.55 8.27
N GLY A 17 -4.89 -4.08 7.05
CA GLY A 17 -4.57 -3.31 5.87
C GLY A 17 -5.39 -2.04 5.76
N MET A 18 -6.68 -2.15 6.02
CA MET A 18 -7.55 -0.98 5.95
C MET A 18 -7.17 0.05 7.00
N LEU A 19 -6.82 -0.43 8.19
CA LEU A 19 -6.43 0.47 9.26
C LEU A 19 -5.14 1.22 8.90
N LEU A 20 -4.17 0.49 8.35
CA LEU A 20 -2.92 1.12 7.95
C LEU A 20 -3.14 2.11 6.81
N ARG A 21 -3.99 1.75 5.85
CA ARG A 21 -4.28 2.66 4.76
C ARG A 21 -4.91 3.94 5.27
N GLU A 22 -5.87 3.82 6.19
CA GLU A 22 -6.52 4.99 6.73
C GLU A 22 -5.54 5.86 7.51
N TYR A 23 -4.64 5.22 8.23
CA TYR A 23 -3.63 5.96 8.97
C TYR A 23 -2.75 6.77 8.03
N LEU A 24 -2.31 6.12 6.95
CA LEU A 24 -1.45 6.81 6.00
C LEU A 24 -2.18 7.93 5.29
N GLN A 25 -3.44 7.71 4.95
CA GLN A 25 -4.22 8.76 4.31
C GLN A 25 -4.45 9.94 5.25
N ALA A 26 -4.62 9.66 6.53
CA ALA A 26 -4.78 10.72 7.51
C ALA A 26 -3.51 11.55 7.65
N LYS A 27 -2.36 10.95 7.36
CA LYS A 27 -1.09 11.66 7.40
C LYS A 27 -0.82 12.45 6.12
N GLY A 28 -1.70 12.34 5.14
CA GLY A 28 -1.52 13.09 3.91
C GLY A 28 -0.92 12.31 2.76
N TYR A 29 -0.77 10.98 2.92
CA TYR A 29 -0.25 10.16 1.85
C TYR A 29 -1.38 9.58 1.02
N SER A 30 -1.05 9.18 -0.20
CA SER A 30 -1.99 8.45 -1.04
C SER A 30 -1.62 6.97 -0.94
N ALA A 31 -2.45 6.19 -0.30
CA ALA A 31 -2.14 4.78 -0.04
C ALA A 31 -3.10 3.87 -0.78
N GLU A 32 -2.56 2.87 -1.45
CA GLU A 32 -3.36 1.85 -2.14
C GLU A 32 -3.06 0.50 -1.51
N LEU A 33 -4.11 -0.21 -1.17
CA LEU A 33 -4.00 -1.49 -0.46
C LEU A 33 -4.23 -2.65 -1.40
N TYR A 34 -3.32 -3.62 -1.33
CA TYR A 34 -3.44 -4.86 -2.10
C TYR A 34 -3.36 -6.05 -1.16
N PRO A 35 -4.10 -7.12 -1.45
CA PRO A 35 -4.22 -8.23 -0.50
C PRO A 35 -2.99 -9.14 -0.43
N ASP A 36 -2.13 -9.07 -1.41
CA ASP A 36 -0.94 -9.90 -1.38
C ASP A 36 0.16 -9.29 -2.23
N GLY A 37 1.33 -9.89 -2.14
CA GLY A 37 2.49 -9.36 -2.84
C GLY A 37 2.38 -9.43 -4.35
N GLU A 38 1.70 -10.45 -4.87
CA GLU A 38 1.56 -10.60 -6.31
C GLU A 38 0.70 -9.48 -6.89
N ALA A 39 -0.43 -9.19 -6.25
CA ALA A 39 -1.29 -8.11 -6.71
C ALA A 39 -0.58 -6.77 -6.59
N GLY A 40 0.16 -6.59 -5.50
CA GLY A 40 0.92 -5.36 -5.31
C GLY A 40 2.01 -5.20 -6.36
N PHE A 41 2.69 -6.28 -6.69
CA PHE A 41 3.75 -6.22 -7.69
C PHE A 41 3.18 -5.83 -9.06
N LYS A 42 2.03 -6.40 -9.42
CA LYS A 42 1.41 -6.05 -10.68
C LYS A 42 1.03 -4.58 -10.71
N ALA A 43 0.51 -4.07 -9.60
CA ALA A 43 0.16 -2.67 -9.51
C ALA A 43 1.41 -1.79 -9.61
N PHE A 44 2.50 -2.23 -8.99
CA PHE A 44 3.75 -1.49 -9.03
C PHE A 44 4.26 -1.34 -10.46
N LEU A 45 4.08 -2.38 -11.26
CA LEU A 45 4.55 -2.32 -12.64
C LEU A 45 3.72 -1.37 -13.48
N LYS A 46 2.45 -1.17 -13.13
CA LYS A 46 1.57 -0.33 -13.92
C LYS A 46 1.56 1.12 -13.47
N ASN A 47 1.91 1.37 -12.25
CA ASN A 47 1.81 2.71 -11.67
C ASN A 47 3.10 3.12 -11.02
N LYS A 48 3.21 4.39 -10.70
CA LYS A 48 4.37 4.88 -10.01
C LYS A 48 4.06 5.05 -8.55
N TYR A 49 4.94 4.54 -7.69
CA TYR A 49 4.80 4.68 -6.25
C TYR A 49 6.10 5.19 -5.68
N ASP A 50 5.99 5.99 -4.63
CA ASP A 50 7.16 6.54 -3.97
C ASP A 50 7.70 5.58 -2.93
N LEU A 51 6.83 4.73 -2.37
CA LEU A 51 7.22 3.83 -1.32
C LEU A 51 6.36 2.58 -1.38
N CYS A 52 6.97 1.43 -1.13
CA CYS A 52 6.24 0.17 -1.06
C CYS A 52 6.38 -0.39 0.35
N VAL A 53 5.25 -0.75 0.95
CA VAL A 53 5.23 -1.32 2.28
C VAL A 53 4.65 -2.72 2.19
N PHE A 54 5.47 -3.71 2.53
CA PHE A 54 5.05 -5.10 2.48
C PHE A 54 5.09 -5.69 3.87
N ASP A 55 4.07 -6.45 4.20
CA ASP A 55 4.05 -7.15 5.48
C ASP A 55 5.00 -8.34 5.38
N VAL A 56 6.03 -8.34 6.19
CA VAL A 56 7.02 -9.41 6.14
C VAL A 56 6.47 -10.75 6.58
N MET A 57 5.29 -10.75 7.20
CA MET A 57 4.66 -11.99 7.62
C MET A 57 3.77 -12.58 6.53
N MET A 58 3.66 -11.93 5.40
CA MET A 58 2.83 -12.45 4.31
C MET A 58 3.43 -13.73 3.76
N PRO A 59 2.60 -14.72 3.47
CA PRO A 59 3.10 -15.99 2.94
C PRO A 59 3.71 -15.84 1.56
N LYS A 60 3.35 -14.83 0.84
CA LYS A 60 3.88 -14.70 -0.50
C LYS A 60 4.67 -13.46 -0.71
#